data_2765f6185090ec03b15710ba538921cc
#
_entry.id   2765f6185090ec03b15710ba538921cc
#
_cell.length_a   1.000
_cell.length_b   1.000
_cell.length_c   1.000
_cell.angle_alpha   90.00
_cell.angle_beta   90.00
_cell.angle_gamma   90.00
#
_symmetry.space_group_name_H-M   'P 1'
#
loop_
_entity.id
_entity.type
_entity.pdbx_description
1 polymer ?
#
loop_
_entity_poly.entity_id
_entity_poly.type
_entity_poly.pdbx_seq_one_letter_code
_entity_poly.pdbx_strand_id
1 'polypeptide(L)'
;DAYQLANRKLHLMSSVTRHDILNQLMVLRSYLEMGEEMAKDPELRGFIGKERAAAEAIQRLIGFTHDYQEIGVHAPLWQRVRDIIARVQAMVDLHGVAVGEQVGDLEVFADPLLEKVFYNLIDNAVRHGVTLTRIRFSTRREGQDLLITCEDDGVGVPPVDQERIFTHGAGKNMGFGLFLVKEILSINGISIRENGIPGGGARFEIRVPPGSFRSGGERGPAAAMAGQLLTIKRL
;
A
#
# COMPACT_ATOMS: atom_id res chain seq x y z
N ASP A 1 18.41 -20.49 -18.96
CA ASP A 1 19.67 -20.12 -18.29
C ASP A 1 20.14 -18.68 -18.60
N ALA A 2 20.27 -18.24 -19.89
CA ALA A 2 20.70 -16.88 -20.21
C ALA A 2 19.69 -15.82 -19.77
N TYR A 3 18.40 -16.05 -19.93
CA TYR A 3 17.33 -15.18 -19.51
C TYR A 3 17.29 -15.02 -17.98
N GLN A 4 17.42 -16.10 -17.23
CA GLN A 4 17.47 -16.07 -15.77
C GLN A 4 18.70 -15.30 -15.26
N LEU A 5 19.86 -15.47 -15.92
CA LEU A 5 21.07 -14.74 -15.57
C LEU A 5 20.94 -13.24 -15.86
N ALA A 6 20.35 -12.86 -17.01
CA ALA A 6 20.10 -11.47 -17.37
C ALA A 6 19.13 -10.80 -16.38
N ASN A 7 18.03 -11.48 -16.04
CA ASN A 7 17.04 -11.00 -15.09
C ASN A 7 17.65 -10.81 -13.69
N ARG A 8 18.47 -11.77 -13.23
CA ARG A 8 19.17 -11.68 -11.95
C ARG A 8 20.17 -10.52 -11.92
N LYS A 9 20.88 -10.24 -13.02
CA LYS A 9 21.77 -9.08 -13.12
C LYS A 9 20.99 -7.77 -13.08
N LEU A 10 19.85 -7.68 -13.77
CA LEU A 10 18.97 -6.49 -13.73
C LEU A 10 18.46 -6.21 -12.32
N HIS A 11 18.00 -7.24 -11.59
CA HIS A 11 17.57 -7.09 -10.20
C HIS A 11 18.70 -6.64 -9.28
N LEU A 12 19.90 -7.21 -9.41
CA LEU A 12 21.06 -6.81 -8.61
C LEU A 12 21.46 -5.36 -8.91
N MET A 13 21.56 -4.96 -10.17
CA MET A 13 21.90 -3.58 -10.55
C MET A 13 20.84 -2.60 -10.04
N SER A 14 19.56 -2.92 -10.19
CA SER A 14 18.45 -2.10 -9.67
C SER A 14 18.54 -1.94 -8.15
N SER A 15 18.85 -3.02 -7.41
CA SER A 15 18.97 -2.99 -5.95
C SER A 15 20.14 -2.14 -5.47
N VAL A 16 21.34 -2.27 -6.08
CA VAL A 16 22.53 -1.48 -5.72
C VAL A 16 22.30 0.00 -6.02
N THR A 17 21.85 0.31 -7.25
CA THR A 17 21.59 1.70 -7.66
C THR A 17 20.56 2.36 -6.74
N ARG A 18 19.49 1.64 -6.38
CA ARG A 18 18.47 2.12 -5.45
C ARG A 18 19.05 2.44 -4.07
N HIS A 19 19.84 1.53 -3.50
CA HIS A 19 20.48 1.75 -2.20
C HIS A 19 21.34 3.02 -2.22
N ASP A 20 22.12 3.21 -3.26
CA ASP A 20 23.01 4.36 -3.38
C ASP A 20 22.21 5.67 -3.55
N ILE A 21 21.12 5.66 -4.34
CA ILE A 21 20.26 6.85 -4.48
C ILE A 21 19.56 7.17 -3.15
N LEU A 22 19.05 6.17 -2.42
CA LEU A 22 18.42 6.39 -1.12
C LEU A 22 19.39 6.97 -0.09
N ASN A 23 20.66 6.53 -0.09
CA ASN A 23 21.70 7.11 0.75
C ASN A 23 21.96 8.59 0.41
N GLN A 24 22.04 8.94 -0.88
CA GLN A 24 22.23 10.33 -1.30
C GLN A 24 21.01 11.20 -0.93
N LEU A 25 19.79 10.66 -1.07
CA LEU A 25 18.59 11.36 -0.64
C LEU A 25 18.53 11.58 0.87
N MET A 26 19.03 10.62 1.67
CA MET A 26 19.14 10.79 3.13
C MET A 26 20.06 11.95 3.48
N VAL A 27 21.23 12.01 2.85
CA VAL A 27 22.19 13.12 3.04
C VAL A 27 21.57 14.45 2.61
N LEU A 28 20.95 14.50 1.44
CA LEU A 28 20.27 15.70 0.94
C LEU A 28 19.20 16.20 1.91
N ARG A 29 18.34 15.30 2.43
CA ARG A 29 17.32 15.67 3.40
C ARG A 29 17.89 16.24 4.69
N SER A 30 18.97 15.64 5.22
CA SER A 30 19.63 16.17 6.42
C SER A 30 20.13 17.59 6.22
N TYR A 31 20.71 17.90 5.05
CA TYR A 31 21.14 19.27 4.75
C TYR A 31 19.96 20.24 4.56
N LEU A 32 18.87 19.79 3.96
CA LEU A 32 17.63 20.61 3.81
C LEU A 32 17.00 20.90 5.18
N GLU A 33 16.94 19.92 6.09
CA GLU A 33 16.46 20.12 7.46
C GLU A 33 17.32 21.13 8.22
N MET A 34 18.63 20.99 8.17
CA MET A 34 19.55 21.97 8.76
C MET A 34 19.41 23.37 8.14
N GLY A 35 19.26 23.43 6.81
CA GLY A 35 19.04 24.69 6.09
C GLY A 35 17.75 25.37 6.50
N GLU A 36 16.68 24.61 6.66
CA GLU A 36 15.36 25.11 7.08
C GLU A 36 15.41 25.70 8.50
N GLU A 37 16.13 25.05 9.42
CA GLU A 37 16.35 25.54 10.79
C GLU A 37 17.20 26.84 10.82
N MET A 38 18.20 26.92 9.96
CA MET A 38 19.10 28.09 9.89
C MET A 38 18.52 29.26 9.11
N ALA A 39 17.55 29.04 8.22
CA ALA A 39 16.96 30.05 7.39
C ALA A 39 16.13 31.04 8.22
N LYS A 40 16.57 32.31 8.28
CA LYS A 40 15.86 33.40 8.95
C LYS A 40 14.85 34.06 8.02
N ASP A 41 15.10 34.04 6.72
CA ASP A 41 14.25 34.61 5.69
C ASP A 41 13.09 33.65 5.39
N PRO A 42 11.81 34.10 5.51
CA PRO A 42 10.63 33.28 5.22
C PRO A 42 10.58 32.80 3.77
N GLU A 43 11.05 33.59 2.82
CA GLU A 43 11.06 33.22 1.40
C GLU A 43 12.05 32.10 1.13
N LEU A 44 13.28 32.20 1.69
CA LEU A 44 14.28 31.15 1.62
C LEU A 44 13.79 29.85 2.27
N ARG A 45 13.13 29.93 3.43
CA ARG A 45 12.52 28.78 4.10
C ARG A 45 11.46 28.13 3.21
N GLY A 46 10.67 28.94 2.50
CA GLY A 46 9.69 28.44 1.53
C GLY A 46 10.32 27.68 0.36
N PHE A 47 11.48 28.11 -0.15
CA PHE A 47 12.22 27.39 -1.18
C PHE A 47 12.77 26.07 -0.67
N ILE A 48 13.40 26.04 0.51
CA ILE A 48 13.94 24.80 1.14
C ILE A 48 12.80 23.80 1.38
N GLY A 49 11.63 24.28 1.83
CA GLY A 49 10.46 23.40 1.98
C GLY A 49 9.99 22.74 0.67
N LYS A 50 10.07 23.45 -0.46
CA LYS A 50 9.76 22.88 -1.77
C LYS A 50 10.81 21.86 -2.21
N GLU A 51 12.08 22.12 -1.96
CA GLU A 51 13.17 21.18 -2.26
C GLU A 51 13.06 19.91 -1.42
N ARG A 52 12.73 20.04 -0.14
CA ARG A 52 12.46 18.88 0.74
C ARG A 52 11.29 18.05 0.23
N ALA A 53 10.18 18.68 -0.16
CA ALA A 53 9.03 18.01 -0.74
C ALA A 53 9.38 17.25 -2.04
N ALA A 54 10.27 17.82 -2.88
CA ALA A 54 10.76 17.16 -4.09
C ALA A 54 11.64 15.94 -3.75
N ALA A 55 12.54 16.05 -2.78
CA ALA A 55 13.38 14.94 -2.33
C ALA A 55 12.53 13.77 -1.77
N GLU A 56 11.51 14.08 -0.97
CA GLU A 56 10.54 13.10 -0.48
C GLU A 56 9.73 12.44 -1.62
N ALA A 57 9.37 13.21 -2.64
CA ALA A 57 8.68 12.68 -3.81
C ALA A 57 9.56 11.67 -4.57
N ILE A 58 10.85 11.96 -4.75
CA ILE A 58 11.81 11.04 -5.37
C ILE A 58 11.96 9.77 -4.52
N GLN A 59 12.06 9.90 -3.22
CA GLN A 59 12.14 8.75 -2.31
C GLN A 59 10.92 7.83 -2.42
N ARG A 60 9.70 8.43 -2.48
CA ARG A 60 8.45 7.66 -2.69
C ARG A 60 8.44 6.94 -4.03
N LEU A 61 8.91 7.58 -5.10
CA LEU A 61 8.97 6.98 -6.43
C LEU A 61 9.92 5.77 -6.47
N ILE A 62 11.07 5.88 -5.83
CA ILE A 62 12.03 4.77 -5.72
C ILE A 62 11.43 3.60 -4.91
N GLY A 63 10.77 3.90 -3.79
CA GLY A 63 10.06 2.90 -2.99
C GLY A 63 8.96 2.19 -3.80
N PHE A 64 8.13 2.96 -4.51
CA PHE A 64 7.10 2.42 -5.39
C PHE A 64 7.69 1.50 -6.47
N THR A 65 8.75 1.92 -7.14
CA THR A 65 9.39 1.11 -8.21
C THR A 65 9.89 -0.22 -7.66
N HIS A 66 10.40 -0.22 -6.43
CA HIS A 66 10.81 -1.45 -5.76
C HIS A 66 9.62 -2.36 -5.47
N ASP A 67 8.62 -1.84 -4.77
CA ASP A 67 7.45 -2.63 -4.39
C ASP A 67 6.75 -3.19 -5.64
N TYR A 68 6.67 -2.41 -6.73
CA TYR A 68 6.10 -2.86 -8.00
C TYR A 68 6.90 -3.99 -8.66
N GLN A 69 8.25 -3.97 -8.57
CA GLN A 69 9.10 -5.04 -9.07
C GLN A 69 8.98 -6.34 -8.26
N GLU A 70 8.65 -6.25 -6.97
CA GLU A 70 8.50 -7.40 -6.07
C GLU A 70 7.12 -8.08 -6.19
N ILE A 71 6.12 -7.44 -6.83
CA ILE A 71 4.77 -8.01 -7.00
C ILE A 71 4.87 -9.36 -7.74
N GLY A 72 4.37 -10.43 -7.10
CA GLY A 72 4.33 -11.78 -7.68
C GLY A 72 5.68 -12.46 -7.82
N VAL A 73 6.75 -11.92 -7.25
CA VAL A 73 8.07 -12.57 -7.20
C VAL A 73 8.05 -13.73 -6.22
N HIS A 74 7.38 -13.57 -5.11
CA HIS A 74 7.25 -14.58 -4.07
C HIS A 74 5.93 -15.32 -4.14
N ALA A 75 5.93 -16.59 -3.71
CA ALA A 75 4.69 -17.36 -3.64
C ALA A 75 3.74 -16.77 -2.59
N PRO A 76 2.43 -16.74 -2.87
CA PRO A 76 1.45 -16.28 -1.90
C PRO A 76 1.46 -17.19 -0.66
N LEU A 77 1.12 -16.60 0.48
CA LEU A 77 1.10 -17.29 1.77
C LEU A 77 -0.12 -16.86 2.61
N TRP A 78 -0.48 -17.69 3.60
CA TRP A 78 -1.53 -17.35 4.56
C TRP A 78 -1.04 -16.29 5.54
N GLN A 79 -1.76 -15.16 5.61
CA GLN A 79 -1.40 -14.02 6.42
C GLN A 79 -2.57 -13.62 7.32
N ARG A 80 -2.31 -13.45 8.61
CA ARG A 80 -3.33 -13.03 9.57
C ARG A 80 -3.52 -11.52 9.47
N VAL A 81 -4.74 -11.09 9.09
CA VAL A 81 -5.05 -9.69 8.81
C VAL A 81 -4.88 -8.81 10.06
N ARG A 82 -5.28 -9.28 11.25
CA ARG A 82 -5.08 -8.57 12.51
C ARG A 82 -3.61 -8.25 12.78
N ASP A 83 -2.72 -9.21 12.55
CA ASP A 83 -1.29 -9.03 12.80
C ASP A 83 -0.68 -8.03 11.82
N ILE A 84 -1.15 -8.02 10.56
CA ILE A 84 -0.76 -7.02 9.56
C ILE A 84 -1.19 -5.61 10.03
N ILE A 85 -2.46 -5.44 10.39
CA ILE A 85 -2.98 -4.14 10.86
C ILE A 85 -2.17 -3.65 12.06
N ALA A 86 -1.88 -4.52 13.04
CA ALA A 86 -1.10 -4.16 14.22
C ALA A 86 0.34 -3.70 13.88
N ARG A 87 1.02 -4.39 12.95
CA ARG A 87 2.35 -3.97 12.49
C ARG A 87 2.31 -2.62 11.77
N VAL A 88 1.33 -2.43 10.89
CA VAL A 88 1.18 -1.17 10.16
C VAL A 88 0.89 -0.01 11.09
N GLN A 89 0.04 -0.19 12.12
CA GLN A 89 -0.21 0.83 13.14
C GLN A 89 1.07 1.26 13.88
N ALA A 90 2.00 0.33 14.08
CA ALA A 90 3.27 0.64 14.73
C ALA A 90 4.26 1.38 13.81
N MET A 91 4.05 1.34 12.49
CA MET A 91 4.95 1.96 11.48
C MET A 91 4.50 3.35 11.05
N VAL A 92 3.18 3.61 11.06
CA VAL A 92 2.59 4.89 10.58
C VAL A 92 2.46 5.86 11.74
N ASP A 93 2.90 7.10 11.54
CA ASP A 93 2.57 8.18 12.46
C ASP A 93 1.09 8.56 12.30
N LEU A 94 0.28 8.12 13.23
CA LEU A 94 -1.16 8.28 13.19
C LEU A 94 -1.65 9.67 13.64
N HIS A 95 -0.76 10.54 14.17
CA HIS A 95 -1.12 11.88 14.66
C HIS A 95 -2.35 11.90 15.59
N GLY A 96 -2.52 10.86 16.40
CA GLY A 96 -3.65 10.74 17.34
C GLY A 96 -4.92 10.10 16.75
N VAL A 97 -4.91 9.67 15.48
CA VAL A 97 -6.03 8.96 14.86
C VAL A 97 -6.18 7.57 15.47
N ALA A 98 -7.39 7.22 15.88
CA ALA A 98 -7.69 5.89 16.42
C ALA A 98 -7.89 4.89 15.27
N VAL A 99 -7.19 3.75 15.32
CA VAL A 99 -7.39 2.64 14.38
C VAL A 99 -8.02 1.46 15.12
N GLY A 100 -9.26 1.12 14.73
CA GLY A 100 -10.01 0.00 15.27
C GLY A 100 -10.09 -1.16 14.28
N GLU A 101 -10.08 -2.40 14.76
CA GLU A 101 -10.25 -3.57 13.92
C GLU A 101 -11.32 -4.52 14.48
N GLN A 102 -12.12 -5.09 13.60
CA GLN A 102 -13.14 -6.10 13.84
C GLN A 102 -13.02 -7.19 12.76
N VAL A 103 -11.81 -7.70 12.58
CA VAL A 103 -11.48 -8.69 11.53
C VAL A 103 -11.39 -10.12 12.09
N GLY A 104 -11.42 -10.28 13.43
CA GLY A 104 -11.32 -11.59 14.07
C GLY A 104 -10.00 -12.32 13.74
N ASP A 105 -10.06 -13.64 13.68
CA ASP A 105 -8.92 -14.48 13.32
C ASP A 105 -8.85 -14.76 11.81
N LEU A 106 -9.18 -13.77 11.00
CA LEU A 106 -9.13 -13.87 9.55
C LEU A 106 -7.70 -14.04 9.04
N GLU A 107 -7.51 -15.05 8.20
CA GLU A 107 -6.32 -15.22 7.37
C GLU A 107 -6.67 -15.11 5.89
N VAL A 108 -5.81 -14.44 5.12
CA VAL A 108 -5.94 -14.26 3.67
C VAL A 108 -4.72 -14.87 2.99
N PHE A 109 -4.96 -15.65 1.91
CA PHE A 109 -3.93 -16.22 1.05
C PHE A 109 -3.60 -15.21 -0.05
N ALA A 110 -2.48 -14.53 0.08
CA ALA A 110 -2.10 -13.44 -0.81
C ALA A 110 -0.56 -13.29 -0.90
N ASP A 111 -0.14 -12.45 -1.84
CA ASP A 111 1.26 -12.02 -1.97
C ASP A 111 1.79 -11.48 -0.63
N PRO A 112 3.06 -11.71 -0.28
CA PRO A 112 3.70 -11.14 0.91
C PRO A 112 3.58 -9.62 1.04
N LEU A 113 3.40 -8.91 -0.07
CA LEU A 113 3.17 -7.46 -0.08
C LEU A 113 1.76 -7.06 0.40
N LEU A 114 0.91 -7.99 0.87
CA LEU A 114 -0.41 -7.66 1.46
C LEU A 114 -0.29 -6.61 2.58
N GLU A 115 0.80 -6.59 3.33
CA GLU A 115 1.06 -5.56 4.35
C GLU A 115 1.12 -4.15 3.75
N LYS A 116 1.67 -4.00 2.53
CA LYS A 116 1.70 -2.72 1.80
C LYS A 116 0.30 -2.22 1.42
N VAL A 117 -0.64 -3.14 1.22
CA VAL A 117 -2.05 -2.77 0.97
C VAL A 117 -2.61 -2.02 2.17
N PHE A 118 -2.51 -2.59 3.37
CA PHE A 118 -2.99 -1.97 4.59
C PHE A 118 -2.22 -0.70 4.94
N TYR A 119 -0.91 -0.69 4.71
CA TYR A 119 -0.08 0.51 4.88
C TYR A 119 -0.58 1.66 4.01
N ASN A 120 -0.78 1.42 2.71
CA ASN A 120 -1.24 2.47 1.79
C ASN A 120 -2.65 2.97 2.13
N LEU A 121 -3.55 2.11 2.61
CA LEU A 121 -4.90 2.53 3.01
C LEU A 121 -4.85 3.42 4.26
N ILE A 122 -4.07 3.05 5.28
CA ILE A 122 -3.92 3.85 6.51
C ILE A 122 -3.18 5.16 6.22
N ASP A 123 -2.06 5.13 5.51
CA ASP A 123 -1.28 6.32 5.12
C ASP A 123 -2.12 7.28 4.29
N ASN A 124 -2.94 6.74 3.37
CA ASN A 124 -3.85 7.53 2.54
C ASN A 124 -4.92 8.24 3.39
N ALA A 125 -5.53 7.55 4.35
CA ALA A 125 -6.50 8.15 5.27
C ALA A 125 -5.86 9.26 6.11
N VAL A 126 -4.68 9.04 6.68
CA VAL A 126 -3.95 10.03 7.49
C VAL A 126 -3.58 11.27 6.66
N ARG A 127 -3.12 11.10 5.42
CA ARG A 127 -2.69 12.22 4.56
C ARG A 127 -3.83 13.02 3.97
N HIS A 128 -4.96 12.40 3.69
CA HIS A 128 -6.04 13.01 2.91
C HIS A 128 -7.32 13.21 3.69
N GLY A 129 -7.45 12.61 4.87
CA GLY A 129 -8.67 12.66 5.67
C GLY A 129 -9.02 14.03 6.26
N VAL A 130 -8.08 14.99 6.30
CA VAL A 130 -8.20 16.39 6.79
C VAL A 130 -8.75 16.47 8.23
N THR A 131 -9.97 15.99 8.47
CA THR A 131 -10.65 15.99 9.79
C THR A 131 -10.67 14.60 10.41
N LEU A 132 -9.76 13.74 9.99
CA LEU A 132 -9.70 12.34 10.38
C LEU A 132 -9.51 12.17 11.90
N THR A 133 -10.39 11.37 12.51
CA THR A 133 -10.25 10.98 13.91
C THR A 133 -10.17 9.47 14.09
N ARG A 134 -10.69 8.71 13.11
CA ARG A 134 -10.80 7.25 13.21
C ARG A 134 -10.71 6.55 11.87
N ILE A 135 -10.00 5.41 11.88
CA ILE A 135 -10.01 4.40 10.81
C ILE A 135 -10.56 3.10 11.40
N ARG A 136 -11.44 2.41 10.68
CA ARG A 136 -12.02 1.14 11.11
C ARG A 136 -11.85 0.07 10.05
N PHE A 137 -11.34 -1.08 10.45
CA PHE A 137 -11.35 -2.30 9.65
C PHE A 137 -12.46 -3.23 10.14
N SER A 138 -13.24 -3.77 9.22
CA SER A 138 -14.30 -4.74 9.51
C SER A 138 -14.39 -5.77 8.40
N THR A 139 -15.08 -6.89 8.69
CA THR A 139 -15.31 -7.95 7.70
C THR A 139 -16.76 -8.34 7.65
N ARG A 140 -17.22 -8.72 6.45
CA ARG A 140 -18.57 -9.32 6.24
C ARG A 140 -18.51 -10.35 5.13
N ARG A 141 -19.40 -11.34 5.20
CA ARG A 141 -19.65 -12.27 4.09
C ARG A 141 -20.62 -11.64 3.10
N GLU A 142 -20.33 -11.81 1.81
CA GLU A 142 -21.24 -11.45 0.73
C GLU A 142 -21.27 -12.60 -0.28
N GLY A 143 -22.32 -13.44 -0.16
CA GLY A 143 -22.38 -14.70 -0.87
C GLY A 143 -21.25 -15.65 -0.46
N GLN A 144 -20.41 -16.05 -1.41
CA GLN A 144 -19.24 -16.91 -1.15
C GLN A 144 -17.96 -16.09 -0.89
N ASP A 145 -17.97 -14.80 -1.19
CA ASP A 145 -16.83 -13.91 -1.01
C ASP A 145 -16.77 -13.38 0.42
N LEU A 146 -15.59 -12.94 0.82
CA LEU A 146 -15.38 -12.13 2.00
C LEU A 146 -15.05 -10.70 1.60
N LEU A 147 -15.71 -9.75 2.25
CA LEU A 147 -15.35 -8.34 2.14
C LEU A 147 -14.58 -7.91 3.37
N ILE A 148 -13.41 -7.32 3.16
CA ILE A 148 -12.67 -6.57 4.18
C ILE A 148 -12.89 -5.09 3.85
N THR A 149 -13.42 -4.35 4.81
CA THR A 149 -13.73 -2.93 4.64
C THR A 149 -12.79 -2.10 5.49
N CYS A 150 -12.19 -1.07 4.88
CA CYS A 150 -11.45 -0.01 5.55
C CYS A 150 -12.27 1.27 5.42
N GLU A 151 -12.76 1.81 6.53
CA GLU A 151 -13.56 3.03 6.59
C GLU A 151 -12.83 4.07 7.43
N ASP A 152 -12.83 5.31 6.96
CA ASP A 152 -12.39 6.47 7.74
C ASP A 152 -13.54 7.48 7.90
N ASP A 153 -13.38 8.44 8.79
CA ASP A 153 -14.32 9.53 9.04
C ASP A 153 -13.84 10.88 8.50
N GLY A 154 -12.95 10.85 7.50
CA GLY A 154 -12.43 12.03 6.83
C GLY A 154 -13.37 12.64 5.80
N VAL A 155 -12.82 13.39 4.85
CA VAL A 155 -13.59 14.10 3.82
C VAL A 155 -14.14 13.17 2.72
N GLY A 156 -13.66 11.93 2.62
CA GLY A 156 -14.04 10.97 1.59
C GLY A 156 -13.48 11.28 0.20
N VAL A 157 -13.87 10.47 -0.77
CA VAL A 157 -13.45 10.57 -2.18
C VAL A 157 -14.61 11.07 -3.03
N PRO A 158 -14.40 12.12 -3.88
CA PRO A 158 -15.43 12.56 -4.82
C PRO A 158 -15.83 11.44 -5.78
N PRO A 159 -17.13 11.28 -6.15
CA PRO A 159 -17.60 10.21 -7.01
C PRO A 159 -16.87 10.10 -8.35
N VAL A 160 -16.49 11.24 -8.92
CA VAL A 160 -15.74 11.31 -10.20
C VAL A 160 -14.32 10.75 -10.10
N ASP A 161 -13.79 10.63 -8.90
CA ASP A 161 -12.42 10.18 -8.64
C ASP A 161 -12.36 8.74 -8.09
N GLN A 162 -13.48 8.15 -7.66
CA GLN A 162 -13.52 6.82 -7.01
C GLN A 162 -12.88 5.70 -7.83
N GLU A 163 -13.01 5.71 -9.15
CA GLU A 163 -12.33 4.77 -10.04
C GLU A 163 -10.92 5.25 -10.41
N ARG A 164 -10.75 6.57 -10.58
CA ARG A 164 -9.50 7.17 -11.04
C ARG A 164 -8.37 7.07 -10.03
N ILE A 165 -8.68 7.09 -8.72
CA ILE A 165 -7.66 7.00 -7.65
C ILE A 165 -6.81 5.72 -7.71
N PHE A 166 -7.29 4.67 -8.40
CA PHE A 166 -6.56 3.42 -8.63
C PHE A 166 -5.76 3.41 -9.94
N THR A 167 -5.75 4.51 -10.70
CA THR A 167 -4.97 4.62 -11.93
C THR A 167 -3.62 5.26 -11.67
N HIS A 168 -2.61 4.87 -12.45
CA HIS A 168 -1.27 5.42 -12.36
C HIS A 168 -1.28 6.95 -12.55
N GLY A 169 -0.66 7.68 -11.62
CA GLY A 169 -0.55 9.13 -11.71
C GLY A 169 -1.82 9.92 -11.32
N ALA A 170 -2.84 9.27 -10.78
CA ALA A 170 -4.01 9.95 -10.26
C ALA A 170 -3.70 10.62 -8.91
N GLY A 171 -3.94 11.95 -8.82
CA GLY A 171 -3.80 12.74 -7.60
C GLY A 171 -2.60 13.68 -7.57
N LYS A 172 -2.65 14.68 -6.66
CA LYS A 172 -1.66 15.75 -6.53
C LYS A 172 -0.26 15.31 -6.08
N ASN A 173 -0.13 14.10 -5.51
CA ASN A 173 1.10 13.54 -4.94
C ASN A 173 1.58 12.26 -5.63
N MET A 174 1.53 12.19 -6.95
CA MET A 174 1.93 11.08 -7.83
C MET A 174 1.06 9.80 -7.77
N GLY A 175 0.08 9.67 -6.88
CA GLY A 175 -0.99 8.66 -6.92
C GLY A 175 -0.57 7.17 -7.04
N PHE A 176 0.63 6.82 -6.58
CA PHE A 176 1.15 5.45 -6.75
C PHE A 176 0.61 4.45 -5.71
N GLY A 177 0.22 4.92 -4.53
CA GLY A 177 -0.15 4.04 -3.42
C GLY A 177 -1.36 3.16 -3.71
N LEU A 178 -2.48 3.75 -4.14
CA LEU A 178 -3.70 3.00 -4.45
C LEU A 178 -3.59 2.20 -5.76
N PHE A 179 -2.81 2.69 -6.74
CA PHE A 179 -2.46 1.89 -7.91
C PHE A 179 -1.72 0.62 -7.48
N LEU A 180 -0.70 0.73 -6.63
CA LEU A 180 0.06 -0.41 -6.10
C LEU A 180 -0.85 -1.38 -5.33
N VAL A 181 -1.77 -0.86 -4.51
CA VAL A 181 -2.77 -1.66 -3.80
C VAL A 181 -3.56 -2.54 -4.76
N LYS A 182 -4.07 -1.95 -5.85
CA LYS A 182 -4.83 -2.68 -6.88
C LYS A 182 -3.99 -3.76 -7.55
N GLU A 183 -2.74 -3.45 -7.91
CA GLU A 183 -1.83 -4.41 -8.55
C GLU A 183 -1.51 -5.58 -7.62
N ILE A 184 -1.11 -5.32 -6.36
CA ILE A 184 -0.82 -6.38 -5.36
C ILE A 184 -2.01 -7.32 -5.17
N LEU A 185 -3.22 -6.78 -5.07
CA LEU A 185 -4.42 -7.58 -4.84
C LEU A 185 -4.80 -8.41 -6.08
N SER A 186 -4.67 -7.81 -7.27
CA SER A 186 -5.12 -8.40 -8.54
C SER A 186 -4.42 -9.70 -8.91
N ILE A 187 -3.13 -9.86 -8.57
CA ILE A 187 -2.38 -11.09 -8.89
C ILE A 187 -2.90 -12.33 -8.16
N ASN A 188 -3.63 -12.15 -7.05
CA ASN A 188 -4.29 -13.22 -6.30
C ASN A 188 -5.81 -13.27 -6.54
N GLY A 189 -6.31 -12.57 -7.56
CA GLY A 189 -7.74 -12.51 -7.87
C GLY A 189 -8.58 -11.75 -6.84
N ILE A 190 -7.91 -10.97 -5.98
CA ILE A 190 -8.55 -10.09 -4.99
C ILE A 190 -8.80 -8.75 -5.66
N SER A 191 -9.96 -8.15 -5.44
CA SER A 191 -10.29 -6.83 -6.00
C SER A 191 -10.52 -5.79 -4.91
N ILE A 192 -10.38 -4.52 -5.27
CA ILE A 192 -10.65 -3.38 -4.39
C ILE A 192 -11.49 -2.35 -5.10
N ARG A 193 -12.40 -1.71 -4.38
CA ARG A 193 -13.15 -0.53 -4.83
C ARG A 193 -13.28 0.48 -3.70
N GLU A 194 -13.47 1.72 -4.06
CA GLU A 194 -13.89 2.79 -3.16
C GLU A 194 -15.37 3.07 -3.41
N ASN A 195 -16.18 3.09 -2.34
CA ASN A 195 -17.62 3.33 -2.40
C ASN A 195 -18.14 4.12 -1.18
N GLY A 196 -17.29 4.95 -0.60
CA GLY A 196 -17.65 5.89 0.44
C GLY A 196 -18.61 6.98 -0.07
N ILE A 197 -19.16 7.72 0.89
CA ILE A 197 -20.06 8.84 0.62
C ILE A 197 -19.27 10.12 0.79
N PRO A 198 -19.22 11.02 -0.18
CA PRO A 198 -18.51 12.30 -0.05
C PRO A 198 -18.95 13.07 1.19
N GLY A 199 -17.98 13.52 1.98
CA GLY A 199 -18.23 14.17 3.27
C GLY A 199 -18.55 13.21 4.42
N GLY A 200 -18.63 11.91 4.17
CA GLY A 200 -18.87 10.87 5.17
C GLY A 200 -17.68 9.94 5.41
N GLY A 201 -16.52 10.29 4.85
CA GLY A 201 -15.31 9.50 4.89
C GLY A 201 -15.12 8.60 3.68
N ALA A 202 -13.90 8.09 3.49
CA ALA A 202 -13.63 7.09 2.45
C ALA A 202 -13.95 5.68 2.93
N ARG A 203 -14.36 4.83 1.98
CA ARG A 203 -14.69 3.44 2.24
C ARG A 203 -14.10 2.55 1.15
N PHE A 204 -13.03 1.86 1.49
CA PHE A 204 -12.40 0.87 0.62
C PHE A 204 -12.91 -0.53 0.95
N GLU A 205 -13.47 -1.23 -0.04
CA GLU A 205 -13.89 -2.62 0.07
C GLU A 205 -12.94 -3.52 -0.71
N ILE A 206 -12.26 -4.43 0.00
CA ILE A 206 -11.41 -5.47 -0.57
C ILE A 206 -12.24 -6.74 -0.63
N ARG A 207 -12.48 -7.26 -1.84
CA ARG A 207 -13.24 -8.49 -2.09
C ARG A 207 -12.29 -9.67 -2.28
N VAL A 208 -12.33 -10.60 -1.34
CA VAL A 208 -11.51 -11.81 -1.31
C VAL A 208 -12.36 -13.00 -1.77
N PRO A 209 -11.98 -13.69 -2.85
CA PRO A 209 -12.75 -14.81 -3.39
C PRO A 209 -12.69 -16.05 -2.49
N PRO A 210 -13.63 -17.01 -2.67
CA PRO A 210 -13.62 -18.28 -1.96
C PRO A 210 -12.29 -19.04 -2.13
N GLY A 211 -11.81 -19.64 -1.05
CA GLY A 211 -10.53 -20.38 -1.03
C GLY A 211 -9.31 -19.51 -0.77
N SER A 212 -9.41 -18.16 -0.90
CA SER A 212 -8.33 -17.22 -0.58
C SER A 212 -8.46 -16.61 0.82
N PHE A 213 -9.41 -17.07 1.64
CA PHE A 213 -9.54 -16.66 3.04
C PHE A 213 -10.01 -17.84 3.90
N ARG A 214 -9.69 -17.79 5.20
CA ARG A 214 -10.15 -18.76 6.22
C ARG A 214 -10.22 -18.08 7.59
N SER A 215 -10.99 -18.67 8.52
CA SER A 215 -10.92 -18.32 9.93
C SER A 215 -9.76 -19.06 10.59
N GLY A 216 -9.03 -18.40 11.47
CA GLY A 216 -7.88 -18.99 12.16
C GLY A 216 -8.26 -20.28 12.85
N GLY A 217 -7.58 -21.38 12.51
CA GLY A 217 -7.87 -22.73 12.99
C GLY A 217 -8.45 -23.70 11.96
N GLU A 218 -9.03 -23.22 10.86
CA GLU A 218 -9.47 -24.06 9.76
C GLU A 218 -8.29 -24.40 8.84
N ARG A 219 -7.87 -25.68 8.81
CA ARG A 219 -6.93 -26.18 7.80
C ARG A 219 -7.69 -26.35 6.48
N GLY A 220 -7.81 -25.29 5.70
CA GLY A 220 -8.41 -25.36 4.37
C GLY A 220 -7.48 -26.02 3.34
N PRO A 221 -8.01 -26.52 2.21
CA PRO A 221 -7.25 -27.23 1.17
C PRO A 221 -6.36 -26.25 0.38
N ALA A 222 -5.20 -25.90 0.89
CA ALA A 222 -4.23 -25.01 0.25
C ALA A 222 -3.48 -25.63 -0.95
N ALA A 223 -3.73 -26.92 -1.29
CA ALA A 223 -2.93 -27.65 -2.26
C ALA A 223 -3.39 -27.54 -3.72
N ALA A 224 -4.61 -27.09 -3.99
CA ALA A 224 -5.17 -27.17 -5.35
C ALA A 224 -4.88 -25.93 -6.23
N MET A 225 -4.60 -24.76 -5.67
CA MET A 225 -4.46 -23.51 -6.45
C MET A 225 -3.02 -23.15 -6.84
N ALA A 226 -2.01 -23.70 -6.15
CA ALA A 226 -0.60 -23.44 -6.50
C ALA A 226 -0.21 -23.98 -7.90
N GLY A 227 -0.93 -24.98 -8.42
CA GLY A 227 -0.68 -25.59 -9.72
C GLY A 227 -1.18 -24.77 -10.93
N GLN A 228 -2.20 -23.95 -10.77
CA GLN A 228 -2.79 -23.19 -11.89
C GLN A 228 -2.08 -21.87 -12.18
N LEU A 229 -1.50 -21.21 -11.18
CA LEU A 229 -0.78 -19.94 -11.36
C LEU A 229 0.58 -20.12 -12.06
N LEU A 230 1.19 -21.31 -11.99
CA LEU A 230 2.44 -21.62 -12.73
C LEU A 230 2.24 -21.83 -14.23
N THR A 231 1.01 -22.09 -14.68
CA THR A 231 0.71 -22.37 -16.09
C THR A 231 0.54 -21.07 -16.91
N ILE A 232 0.12 -19.97 -16.29
CA ILE A 232 -0.11 -18.68 -16.98
C ILE A 232 1.22 -17.93 -17.27
N LYS A 233 2.30 -18.21 -16.53
CA LYS A 233 3.64 -17.62 -16.77
C LYS A 233 4.48 -18.32 -17.89
N ARG A 234 3.91 -19.30 -18.62
CA ARG A 234 4.61 -20.02 -19.72
C ARG A 234 4.06 -19.71 -21.12
N LEU A 235 3.19 -18.76 -21.26
CA LEU A 235 2.77 -18.16 -22.53
C LEU A 235 3.19 -16.70 -22.57
#